data_b8ac99efc30326e69da95cd81ec965f6
#
_entry.id   b8ac99efc30326e69da95cd81ec965f6
#
_cell.length_a   1.000
_cell.length_b   1.000
_cell.length_c   1.000
_cell.angle_alpha   90.00
_cell.angle_beta   90.00
_cell.angle_gamma   90.00
#
_symmetry.space_group_name_H-M   'P 1'
#
loop_
_entity.id
_entity.type
_entity.pdbx_description
1 polymer ?
#
loop_
_entity_poly.entity_id
_entity_poly.type
_entity_poly.pdbx_seq_one_letter_code
_entity_poly.pdbx_strand_id
1 'polypeptide(L)'
;MAEVDPALASALTPERSEDDDIRDLAGGALVVFVGKLARLSRGGFLWVITLLCGADVQGLYTTAWAVCSTLNKLARFGLLRSVVHYVTAARSVPDSERRHEHAALGAGLLIAAVASGAVVLSAHLAADHIAAFYQKPIARAIRIMAFTAPFVAFAWVLTSATRALRIMRYEVYVRSVGGPLILFIGGAAVGLAGFGLEAIAWVQLTMAVGNLAHAVIYFRRHFSFGDSAAAIGRPTPLRAMLRFGLPVTLTDLVYSLLVQLDVLMLAKYTDAATVGIYVLSRRLASAVLKAPQAFDAIFSSVVSELSLQQRHAELGKRFVTVTRWIFTVNLPIAVCMLLIADPILQLLGSSKLAVAADLQMAIEVLFVLCVGMMIQSVFAVAEPLLAMSGRPGVNLVNNVIWLALNFALNLWLIEIYGIVGAAFGAAVAMVVVALLRVGEVYALRKVLPFRRSQFKPLLGGCLAAVPAWFLRDAAVEPLWRAVLPSAGFLVTYGATLAALRLELEDRMLLARFWRSIRRRIGGLKGD
;
A
#
# COMPACT_ATOMS: atom_id res chain seq x y z
N MET A 1 -30.77 21.50 3.95
CA MET A 1 -30.87 20.36 3.03
C MET A 1 -31.86 20.81 1.95
N ALA A 2 -31.35 21.21 0.79
CA ALA A 2 -32.19 21.55 -0.36
C ALA A 2 -32.41 20.25 -1.15
N GLU A 3 -33.65 19.89 -1.37
CA GLU A 3 -34.09 18.82 -2.24
C GLU A 3 -33.57 19.11 -3.66
N VAL A 4 -32.74 18.24 -4.18
CA VAL A 4 -32.31 18.29 -5.58
C VAL A 4 -33.46 17.76 -6.42
N ASP A 5 -33.99 18.62 -7.30
CA ASP A 5 -35.08 18.31 -8.23
C ASP A 5 -34.72 17.06 -9.07
N PRO A 6 -35.53 15.99 -9.03
CA PRO A 6 -35.27 14.75 -9.78
C PRO A 6 -35.20 14.97 -11.31
N ALA A 7 -35.81 16.02 -11.85
CA ALA A 7 -35.75 16.35 -13.26
C ALA A 7 -34.38 16.91 -13.69
N LEU A 8 -33.62 17.55 -12.78
CA LEU A 8 -32.25 18.01 -13.02
C LEU A 8 -31.25 16.85 -12.97
N ALA A 9 -31.53 15.80 -12.21
CA ALA A 9 -30.66 14.61 -12.12
C ALA A 9 -30.71 13.77 -13.41
N SER A 10 -31.84 13.72 -14.10
CA SER A 10 -31.98 12.97 -15.37
C SER A 10 -31.38 13.69 -16.59
N ALA A 11 -31.24 15.00 -16.56
CA ALA A 11 -30.69 15.80 -17.66
C ALA A 11 -29.14 15.84 -17.69
N LEU A 12 -28.47 15.36 -16.65
CA LEU A 12 -27.01 15.44 -16.50
C LEU A 12 -26.23 14.16 -16.87
N THR A 13 -26.92 13.10 -17.26
CA THR A 13 -26.27 11.89 -17.76
C THR A 13 -26.60 11.70 -19.24
N PRO A 14 -25.65 11.88 -20.18
CA PRO A 14 -25.84 11.35 -21.54
C PRO A 14 -26.04 9.83 -21.37
N GLU A 15 -27.09 9.28 -21.97
CA GLU A 15 -27.32 7.83 -22.07
C GLU A 15 -26.10 7.16 -22.71
N ARG A 16 -25.14 6.76 -21.86
CA ARG A 16 -24.09 5.83 -22.27
C ARG A 16 -24.71 4.45 -22.33
N SER A 17 -24.44 3.71 -23.39
CA SER A 17 -24.90 2.33 -23.49
C SER A 17 -24.25 1.51 -22.35
N GLU A 18 -25.01 0.56 -21.81
CA GLU A 18 -24.49 -0.38 -20.78
C GLU A 18 -23.21 -1.09 -21.24
N ASP A 19 -23.06 -1.32 -22.56
CA ASP A 19 -21.88 -1.91 -23.18
C ASP A 19 -20.63 -1.01 -23.13
N ASP A 20 -20.77 0.32 -23.22
CA ASP A 20 -19.65 1.25 -23.12
C ASP A 20 -19.18 1.36 -21.66
N ASP A 21 -20.07 1.36 -20.69
CA ASP A 21 -19.73 1.31 -19.28
C ASP A 21 -19.04 -0.02 -18.90
N ILE A 22 -19.48 -1.14 -19.47
CA ILE A 22 -18.84 -2.44 -19.25
C ILE A 22 -17.45 -2.50 -19.90
N ARG A 23 -17.24 -1.93 -21.07
CA ARG A 23 -15.94 -1.84 -21.75
C ARG A 23 -14.96 -0.95 -20.97
N ASP A 24 -15.40 0.21 -20.50
CA ASP A 24 -14.59 1.12 -19.69
C ASP A 24 -14.23 0.50 -18.33
N LEU A 25 -15.15 -0.22 -17.69
CA LEU A 25 -14.90 -0.99 -16.46
C LEU A 25 -13.94 -2.16 -16.70
N ALA A 26 -14.09 -2.90 -17.80
CA ALA A 26 -13.21 -4.04 -18.12
C ALA A 26 -11.79 -3.55 -18.49
N GLY A 27 -11.67 -2.48 -19.27
CA GLY A 27 -10.40 -1.84 -19.60
C GLY A 27 -9.72 -1.28 -18.36
N GLY A 28 -10.47 -0.61 -17.49
CA GLY A 28 -9.98 -0.11 -16.20
C GLY A 28 -9.49 -1.24 -15.27
N ALA A 29 -10.20 -2.35 -15.19
CA ALA A 29 -9.82 -3.51 -14.39
C ALA A 29 -8.52 -4.17 -14.86
N LEU A 30 -8.31 -4.29 -16.18
CA LEU A 30 -7.07 -4.81 -16.76
C LEU A 30 -5.88 -3.90 -16.46
N VAL A 31 -6.05 -2.60 -16.63
CA VAL A 31 -5.01 -1.59 -16.31
C VAL A 31 -4.65 -1.64 -14.83
N VAL A 32 -5.63 -1.75 -13.94
CA VAL A 32 -5.40 -1.91 -12.49
C VAL A 32 -4.67 -3.21 -12.18
N PHE A 33 -5.01 -4.30 -12.86
CA PHE A 33 -4.34 -5.60 -12.68
C PHE A 33 -2.88 -5.55 -13.13
N VAL A 34 -2.60 -5.01 -14.33
CA VAL A 34 -1.23 -4.79 -14.82
C VAL A 34 -0.46 -3.87 -13.88
N GLY A 35 -1.09 -2.81 -13.38
CA GLY A 35 -0.50 -1.92 -12.39
C GLY A 35 -0.20 -2.61 -11.05
N LYS A 36 -1.01 -3.61 -10.63
CA LYS A 36 -0.71 -4.42 -9.44
C LYS A 36 0.46 -5.37 -9.68
N LEU A 37 0.54 -5.98 -10.86
CA LEU A 37 1.68 -6.83 -11.26
C LEU A 37 2.98 -6.01 -11.32
N ALA A 38 2.96 -4.85 -11.96
CA ALA A 38 4.12 -3.97 -12.06
C ALA A 38 4.58 -3.44 -10.68
N ARG A 39 3.68 -3.33 -9.70
CA ARG A 39 4.08 -3.02 -8.31
C ARG A 39 4.89 -4.11 -7.62
N LEU A 40 4.87 -5.35 -8.12
CA LEU A 40 5.75 -6.42 -7.65
C LEU A 40 7.21 -6.11 -7.96
N SER A 41 7.51 -5.40 -9.06
CA SER A 41 8.88 -4.99 -9.40
C SER A 41 9.49 -4.03 -8.36
N ARG A 42 8.68 -3.30 -7.60
CA ARG A 42 9.14 -2.51 -6.45
C ARG A 42 9.63 -3.38 -5.29
N GLY A 43 9.03 -4.55 -5.10
CA GLY A 43 9.56 -5.58 -4.21
C GLY A 43 10.86 -6.15 -4.73
N GLY A 44 10.89 -6.48 -6.02
CA GLY A 44 12.08 -6.96 -6.72
C GLY A 44 13.26 -6.01 -6.67
N PHE A 45 13.03 -4.68 -6.66
CA PHE A 45 14.09 -3.69 -6.49
C PHE A 45 14.86 -3.87 -5.17
N LEU A 46 14.17 -4.01 -4.04
CA LEU A 46 14.84 -4.24 -2.76
C LEU A 46 15.60 -5.56 -2.74
N TRP A 47 15.05 -6.59 -3.36
CA TRP A 47 15.73 -7.89 -3.51
C TRP A 47 17.00 -7.78 -4.33
N VAL A 48 16.92 -7.10 -5.48
CA VAL A 48 18.08 -6.88 -6.35
C VAL A 48 19.19 -6.12 -5.61
N ILE A 49 18.85 -5.07 -4.85
CA ILE A 49 19.83 -4.36 -4.03
C ILE A 49 20.43 -5.28 -2.96
N THR A 50 19.61 -6.06 -2.25
CA THR A 50 20.12 -6.99 -1.24
C THR A 50 21.05 -8.03 -1.84
N LEU A 51 20.66 -8.60 -2.99
CA LEU A 51 21.43 -9.63 -3.67
C LEU A 51 22.76 -9.11 -4.22
N LEU A 52 22.76 -7.94 -4.88
CA LEU A 52 23.93 -7.42 -5.59
C LEU A 52 24.79 -6.47 -4.74
N CYS A 53 24.18 -5.66 -3.86
CA CYS A 53 24.89 -4.67 -3.07
C CYS A 53 25.05 -5.08 -1.59
N GLY A 54 24.31 -6.09 -1.12
CA GLY A 54 24.33 -6.57 0.26
C GLY A 54 23.31 -5.90 1.18
N ALA A 55 23.08 -6.53 2.34
CA ALA A 55 22.10 -6.09 3.33
C ALA A 55 22.46 -4.73 3.96
N ASP A 56 23.77 -4.43 4.11
CA ASP A 56 24.25 -3.14 4.63
C ASP A 56 23.78 -1.97 3.77
N VAL A 57 24.03 -2.05 2.46
CA VAL A 57 23.64 -0.99 1.50
C VAL A 57 22.12 -0.87 1.45
N GLN A 58 21.40 -1.98 1.47
CA GLN A 58 19.96 -1.99 1.51
C GLN A 58 19.42 -1.36 2.80
N GLY A 59 20.01 -1.64 3.95
CA GLY A 59 19.64 -1.05 5.24
C GLY A 59 19.89 0.46 5.29
N LEU A 60 21.07 0.93 4.80
CA LEU A 60 21.38 2.35 4.67
C LEU A 60 20.39 3.06 3.74
N TYR A 61 20.12 2.47 2.56
CA TYR A 61 19.11 3.00 1.63
C TYR A 61 17.72 3.09 2.28
N THR A 62 17.29 2.05 2.97
CA THR A 62 15.96 2.01 3.56
C THR A 62 15.82 3.03 4.69
N THR A 63 16.88 3.23 5.49
CA THR A 63 16.93 4.27 6.53
C THR A 63 16.82 5.66 5.91
N ALA A 64 17.65 5.99 4.92
CA ALA A 64 17.60 7.27 4.22
C ALA A 64 16.24 7.49 3.54
N TRP A 65 15.69 6.43 2.92
CA TRP A 65 14.38 6.47 2.28
C TRP A 65 13.23 6.63 3.28
N ALA A 66 13.30 6.02 4.46
CA ALA A 66 12.28 6.19 5.50
C ALA A 66 12.18 7.65 5.94
N VAL A 67 13.32 8.33 6.15
CA VAL A 67 13.36 9.76 6.44
C VAL A 67 12.78 10.58 5.28
N CYS A 68 13.34 10.42 4.08
CA CYS A 68 12.93 11.22 2.91
C CYS A 68 11.48 10.98 2.51
N SER A 69 10.98 9.72 2.57
CA SER A 69 9.60 9.40 2.24
C SER A 69 8.60 10.00 3.22
N THR A 70 8.98 10.15 4.49
CA THR A 70 8.17 10.82 5.52
C THR A 70 8.14 12.33 5.27
N LEU A 71 9.28 12.95 5.01
CA LEU A 71 9.36 14.37 4.62
C LEU A 71 8.58 14.66 3.32
N ASN A 72 8.61 13.75 2.36
CA ASN A 72 7.84 13.85 1.11
C ASN A 72 6.31 13.89 1.33
N LYS A 73 5.80 13.49 2.51
CA LYS A 73 4.38 13.70 2.84
C LYS A 73 4.06 15.17 3.07
N LEU A 74 4.99 15.89 3.70
CA LEU A 74 4.87 17.33 3.89
C LEU A 74 4.94 18.07 2.54
N ALA A 75 5.86 17.68 1.65
CA ALA A 75 5.97 18.26 0.31
C ALA A 75 4.69 18.12 -0.53
N ARG A 76 3.94 17.02 -0.34
CA ARG A 76 2.67 16.78 -1.06
C ARG A 76 1.48 17.54 -0.52
N PHE A 77 1.52 18.03 0.69
CA PHE A 77 0.56 18.89 1.38
C PHE A 77 -0.93 18.56 1.08
N GLY A 78 -1.32 17.30 1.10
CA GLY A 78 -2.69 16.86 0.80
C GLY A 78 -3.19 17.18 -0.63
N LEU A 79 -2.27 17.56 -1.54
CA LEU A 79 -2.59 18.03 -2.90
C LEU A 79 -3.36 17.00 -3.74
N LEU A 80 -3.17 15.69 -3.49
CA LEU A 80 -3.96 14.67 -4.17
C LEU A 80 -5.46 14.89 -4.00
N ARG A 81 -5.91 15.14 -2.77
CA ARG A 81 -7.34 15.27 -2.48
C ARG A 81 -7.84 16.68 -2.75
N SER A 82 -7.04 17.71 -2.42
CA SER A 82 -7.44 19.10 -2.62
C SER A 82 -7.55 19.45 -4.10
N VAL A 83 -6.58 19.09 -4.94
CA VAL A 83 -6.64 19.36 -6.38
C VAL A 83 -7.83 18.63 -7.02
N VAL A 84 -8.02 17.34 -6.72
CA VAL A 84 -9.19 16.59 -7.23
C VAL A 84 -10.49 17.30 -6.83
N HIS A 85 -10.63 17.68 -5.56
CA HIS A 85 -11.84 18.33 -5.05
C HIS A 85 -12.14 19.64 -5.78
N TYR A 86 -11.17 20.56 -5.84
CA TYR A 86 -11.38 21.91 -6.40
C TYR A 86 -11.46 21.90 -7.94
N VAL A 87 -10.72 21.02 -8.62
CA VAL A 87 -10.84 20.87 -10.09
C VAL A 87 -12.18 20.26 -10.46
N THR A 88 -12.67 19.25 -9.73
CA THR A 88 -13.98 18.65 -9.98
C THR A 88 -15.10 19.67 -9.69
N ALA A 89 -15.00 20.43 -8.60
CA ALA A 89 -15.97 21.48 -8.27
C ALA A 89 -16.01 22.57 -9.33
N ALA A 90 -14.85 23.01 -9.85
CA ALA A 90 -14.78 24.01 -10.92
C ALA A 90 -15.42 23.52 -12.24
N ARG A 91 -15.39 22.20 -12.49
CA ARG A 91 -15.98 21.60 -13.71
C ARG A 91 -17.48 21.34 -13.60
N SER A 92 -18.06 21.35 -12.42
CA SER A 92 -19.52 21.23 -12.25
C SER A 92 -20.27 22.53 -12.59
N VAL A 93 -19.56 23.62 -12.86
CA VAL A 93 -20.09 24.93 -13.24
C VAL A 93 -19.99 25.11 -14.77
N PRO A 94 -20.89 25.88 -15.43
CA PRO A 94 -20.88 26.09 -16.89
C PRO A 94 -19.56 26.64 -17.45
N ASP A 95 -19.30 26.40 -18.73
CA ASP A 95 -18.03 26.66 -19.47
C ASP A 95 -17.45 28.08 -19.32
N SER A 96 -18.26 29.07 -19.02
CA SER A 96 -17.83 30.46 -18.79
C SER A 96 -16.88 30.61 -17.56
N GLU A 97 -16.80 29.60 -16.68
CA GLU A 97 -16.03 29.64 -15.45
C GLU A 97 -14.85 28.66 -15.40
N ARG A 98 -14.42 28.06 -16.50
CA ARG A 98 -13.20 27.21 -16.58
C ARG A 98 -11.94 27.90 -16.06
N ARG A 99 -11.97 29.20 -15.90
CA ARG A 99 -10.89 29.97 -15.24
C ARG A 99 -10.62 29.51 -13.81
N HIS A 100 -11.62 28.98 -13.10
CA HIS A 100 -11.47 28.45 -11.74
C HIS A 100 -10.70 27.12 -11.68
N GLU A 101 -10.78 26.31 -12.75
CA GLU A 101 -10.01 25.07 -12.87
C GLU A 101 -8.51 25.35 -12.94
N HIS A 102 -8.08 26.23 -13.84
CA HIS A 102 -6.68 26.63 -13.97
C HIS A 102 -6.17 27.35 -12.72
N ALA A 103 -7.04 28.10 -12.03
CA ALA A 103 -6.71 28.74 -10.77
C ALA A 103 -6.44 27.70 -9.65
N ALA A 104 -7.24 26.65 -9.57
CA ALA A 104 -7.00 25.55 -8.61
C ALA A 104 -5.71 24.79 -8.93
N LEU A 105 -5.40 24.57 -10.21
CA LEU A 105 -4.15 23.96 -10.65
C LEU A 105 -2.94 24.85 -10.34
N GLY A 106 -3.02 26.15 -10.65
CA GLY A 106 -1.97 27.12 -10.33
C GLY A 106 -1.68 27.20 -8.84
N ALA A 107 -2.73 27.27 -8.01
CA ALA A 107 -2.58 27.22 -6.54
C ALA A 107 -1.94 25.91 -6.08
N GLY A 108 -2.34 24.77 -6.65
CA GLY A 108 -1.75 23.47 -6.35
C GLY A 108 -0.26 23.39 -6.71
N LEU A 109 0.14 23.93 -7.87
CA LEU A 109 1.54 24.01 -8.30
C LEU A 109 2.36 24.94 -7.39
N LEU A 110 1.80 26.07 -6.97
CA LEU A 110 2.45 26.97 -6.02
C LEU A 110 2.67 26.32 -4.65
N ILE A 111 1.64 25.68 -4.09
CA ILE A 111 1.77 24.92 -2.82
C ILE A 111 2.84 23.84 -2.97
N ALA A 112 2.82 23.07 -4.09
CA ALA A 112 3.82 22.04 -4.36
C ALA A 112 5.24 22.61 -4.40
N ALA A 113 5.45 23.75 -5.08
CA ALA A 113 6.74 24.42 -5.17
C ALA A 113 7.26 24.87 -3.79
N VAL A 114 6.44 25.60 -3.04
CA VAL A 114 6.82 26.13 -1.72
C VAL A 114 7.05 25.00 -0.71
N ALA A 115 6.11 24.05 -0.61
CA ALA A 115 6.21 22.95 0.35
C ALA A 115 7.39 22.02 0.03
N SER A 116 7.61 21.69 -1.25
CA SER A 116 8.74 20.84 -1.63
C SER A 116 10.09 21.57 -1.51
N GLY A 117 10.15 22.86 -1.81
CA GLY A 117 11.33 23.70 -1.60
C GLY A 117 11.73 23.74 -0.11
N ALA A 118 10.75 23.94 0.77
CA ALA A 118 10.97 23.91 2.22
C ALA A 118 11.46 22.53 2.68
N VAL A 119 10.93 21.43 2.15
CA VAL A 119 11.37 20.07 2.46
C VAL A 119 12.80 19.83 1.97
N VAL A 120 13.15 20.25 0.76
CA VAL A 120 14.53 20.13 0.25
C VAL A 120 15.50 20.91 1.13
N LEU A 121 15.19 22.17 1.42
CA LEU A 121 16.03 23.01 2.26
C LEU A 121 16.23 22.40 3.66
N SER A 122 15.12 22.03 4.34
CA SER A 122 15.20 21.44 5.67
C SER A 122 15.96 20.11 5.68
N ALA A 123 15.77 19.25 4.66
CA ALA A 123 16.50 18.01 4.55
C ALA A 123 18.01 18.22 4.31
N HIS A 124 18.40 19.23 3.50
CA HIS A 124 19.81 19.58 3.28
C HIS A 124 20.49 20.09 4.54
N LEU A 125 19.83 20.98 5.28
CA LEU A 125 20.35 21.52 6.53
C LEU A 125 20.43 20.46 7.64
N ALA A 126 19.46 19.56 7.69
CA ALA A 126 19.39 18.52 8.71
C ALA A 126 20.16 17.24 8.37
N ALA A 127 20.66 17.06 7.13
CA ALA A 127 21.22 15.79 6.67
C ALA A 127 22.35 15.26 7.55
N ASP A 128 23.30 16.14 7.95
CA ASP A 128 24.43 15.74 8.79
C ASP A 128 23.99 15.43 10.22
N HIS A 129 23.05 16.21 10.77
CA HIS A 129 22.47 15.95 12.09
C HIS A 129 21.70 14.62 12.11
N ILE A 130 20.94 14.33 11.03
CA ILE A 130 20.23 13.07 10.90
C ILE A 130 21.23 11.91 10.79
N ALA A 131 22.28 12.05 9.98
CA ALA A 131 23.30 11.02 9.83
C ALA A 131 24.05 10.78 11.16
N ALA A 132 24.39 11.84 11.89
CA ALA A 132 24.99 11.74 13.21
C ALA A 132 24.05 11.10 14.24
N PHE A 133 22.75 11.46 14.23
CA PHE A 133 21.75 10.83 15.10
C PHE A 133 21.65 9.33 14.89
N TYR A 134 21.65 8.87 13.64
CA TYR A 134 21.60 7.44 13.30
C TYR A 134 22.98 6.76 13.33
N GLN A 135 24.07 7.52 13.45
CA GLN A 135 25.45 7.05 13.37
C GLN A 135 25.72 6.23 12.08
N LYS A 136 25.15 6.69 10.95
CA LYS A 136 25.23 6.03 9.65
C LYS A 136 25.64 7.00 8.55
N PRO A 137 26.42 6.57 7.53
CA PRO A 137 26.89 7.43 6.45
C PRO A 137 25.79 7.69 5.39
N ILE A 138 24.65 8.25 5.81
CA ILE A 138 23.47 8.47 4.98
C ILE A 138 23.25 9.93 4.56
N ALA A 139 24.09 10.88 5.01
CA ALA A 139 23.89 12.32 4.76
C ALA A 139 23.81 12.64 3.26
N ARG A 140 24.77 12.15 2.45
CA ARG A 140 24.77 12.38 0.98
C ARG A 140 23.54 11.77 0.32
N ALA A 141 23.16 10.54 0.71
CA ALA A 141 21.98 9.88 0.19
C ALA A 141 20.70 10.68 0.53
N ILE A 142 20.56 11.20 1.75
CA ILE A 142 19.44 12.07 2.15
C ILE A 142 19.41 13.33 1.28
N ARG A 143 20.53 14.01 1.06
CA ARG A 143 20.60 15.21 0.22
C ARG A 143 20.15 14.91 -1.22
N ILE A 144 20.62 13.83 -1.83
CA ILE A 144 20.21 13.42 -3.18
C ILE A 144 18.71 13.06 -3.21
N MET A 145 18.26 12.23 -2.26
CA MET A 145 16.88 11.79 -2.21
C MET A 145 15.89 12.92 -1.87
N ALA A 146 16.31 13.95 -1.15
CA ALA A 146 15.48 15.11 -0.84
C ALA A 146 15.00 15.82 -2.12
N PHE A 147 15.82 15.87 -3.16
CA PHE A 147 15.42 16.39 -4.47
C PHE A 147 14.29 15.61 -5.14
N THR A 148 13.94 14.41 -4.65
CA THR A 148 12.73 13.73 -5.13
C THR A 148 11.46 14.49 -4.77
N ALA A 149 11.47 15.31 -3.71
CA ALA A 149 10.29 16.00 -3.18
C ALA A 149 9.57 16.88 -4.22
N PRO A 150 10.23 17.81 -4.93
CA PRO A 150 9.57 18.63 -5.94
C PRO A 150 9.03 17.79 -7.10
N PHE A 151 9.82 16.85 -7.63
CA PHE A 151 9.38 15.99 -8.74
C PHE A 151 8.14 15.15 -8.36
N VAL A 152 8.13 14.62 -7.16
CA VAL A 152 6.99 13.87 -6.63
C VAL A 152 5.79 14.79 -6.42
N ALA A 153 5.96 15.97 -5.78
CA ALA A 153 4.85 16.88 -5.50
C ALA A 153 4.19 17.38 -6.80
N PHE A 154 4.98 17.82 -7.79
CA PHE A 154 4.46 18.21 -9.09
C PHE A 154 3.76 17.07 -9.83
N ALA A 155 4.37 15.87 -9.87
CA ALA A 155 3.74 14.69 -10.48
C ALA A 155 2.39 14.37 -9.82
N TRP A 156 2.25 14.58 -8.50
CA TRP A 156 0.98 14.40 -7.79
C TRP A 156 -0.07 15.43 -8.20
N VAL A 157 0.28 16.71 -8.34
CA VAL A 157 -0.66 17.75 -8.82
C VAL A 157 -1.17 17.40 -10.22
N LEU A 158 -0.25 17.08 -11.15
CA LEU A 158 -0.60 16.78 -12.53
C LEU A 158 -1.47 15.52 -12.69
N THR A 159 -1.12 14.45 -11.95
CA THR A 159 -1.93 13.21 -11.98
C THR A 159 -3.27 13.38 -11.25
N SER A 160 -3.36 14.26 -10.26
CA SER A 160 -4.62 14.59 -9.58
C SER A 160 -5.58 15.35 -10.50
N ALA A 161 -5.05 16.24 -11.36
CA ALA A 161 -5.84 16.92 -12.36
C ALA A 161 -6.47 15.92 -13.35
N THR A 162 -5.70 14.96 -13.87
CA THR A 162 -6.24 13.93 -14.77
C THR A 162 -7.21 12.97 -14.07
N ARG A 163 -7.02 12.74 -12.76
CA ARG A 163 -7.95 11.95 -11.93
C ARG A 163 -9.29 12.67 -11.74
N ALA A 164 -9.30 14.02 -11.64
CA ALA A 164 -10.53 14.81 -11.60
C ALA A 164 -11.37 14.62 -12.87
N LEU A 165 -10.73 14.29 -14.02
CA LEU A 165 -11.38 13.89 -15.27
C LEU A 165 -11.88 12.43 -15.29
N ARG A 166 -11.79 11.70 -14.17
CA ARG A 166 -12.05 10.25 -14.02
C ARG A 166 -11.10 9.37 -14.86
N ILE A 167 -9.97 9.89 -15.36
CA ILE A 167 -8.97 9.16 -16.15
C ILE A 167 -7.93 8.57 -15.19
N MET A 168 -8.27 7.46 -14.54
CA MET A 168 -7.37 6.81 -13.55
C MET A 168 -6.17 6.08 -14.16
N ARG A 169 -6.25 5.71 -15.46
CA ARG A 169 -5.19 4.95 -16.15
C ARG A 169 -3.83 5.65 -16.13
N TYR A 170 -3.79 6.97 -16.20
CA TYR A 170 -2.54 7.74 -16.22
C TYR A 170 -1.80 7.66 -14.88
N GLU A 171 -2.52 7.75 -13.77
CA GLU A 171 -1.93 7.56 -12.44
C GLU A 171 -1.31 6.16 -12.30
N VAL A 172 -1.97 5.13 -12.83
CA VAL A 172 -1.47 3.74 -12.81
C VAL A 172 -0.20 3.62 -13.64
N TYR A 173 -0.16 4.17 -14.86
CA TYR A 173 1.02 4.12 -15.72
C TYR A 173 2.21 4.84 -15.11
N VAL A 174 2.02 6.04 -14.57
CA VAL A 174 3.09 6.83 -13.95
C VAL A 174 3.63 6.14 -12.70
N ARG A 175 2.75 5.74 -11.78
CA ARG A 175 3.15 5.36 -10.41
C ARG A 175 3.26 3.87 -10.17
N SER A 176 2.49 3.08 -10.90
CA SER A 176 2.47 1.63 -10.68
C SER A 176 3.30 0.85 -11.69
N VAL A 177 3.58 1.43 -12.86
CA VAL A 177 4.36 0.78 -13.91
C VAL A 177 5.71 1.46 -14.11
N GLY A 178 5.73 2.72 -14.51
CA GLY A 178 6.96 3.43 -14.90
C GLY A 178 7.95 3.55 -13.75
N GLY A 179 7.50 4.07 -12.60
CA GLY A 179 8.37 4.24 -11.44
C GLY A 179 9.02 2.94 -10.94
N PRO A 180 8.26 1.89 -10.65
CA PRO A 180 8.83 0.62 -10.22
C PRO A 180 9.79 -0.03 -11.22
N LEU A 181 9.55 0.09 -12.52
CA LEU A 181 10.45 -0.42 -13.55
C LEU A 181 11.77 0.34 -13.58
N ILE A 182 11.76 1.68 -13.48
CA ILE A 182 12.98 2.50 -13.40
C ILE A 182 13.80 2.09 -12.17
N LEU A 183 13.15 1.90 -11.03
CA LEU A 183 13.84 1.45 -9.81
C LEU A 183 14.45 0.05 -9.98
N PHE A 184 13.71 -0.89 -10.55
CA PHE A 184 14.19 -2.27 -10.72
C PHE A 184 15.38 -2.34 -11.66
N ILE A 185 15.25 -1.74 -12.85
CA ILE A 185 16.33 -1.72 -13.87
C ILE A 185 17.54 -0.93 -13.38
N GLY A 186 17.30 0.26 -12.80
CA GLY A 186 18.36 1.10 -12.27
C GLY A 186 19.09 0.46 -11.09
N GLY A 187 18.34 -0.18 -10.18
CA GLY A 187 18.93 -0.93 -9.07
C GLY A 187 19.77 -2.12 -9.53
N ALA A 188 19.29 -2.86 -10.54
CA ALA A 188 20.05 -3.94 -11.14
C ALA A 188 21.35 -3.42 -11.79
N ALA A 189 21.26 -2.33 -12.57
CA ALA A 189 22.43 -1.73 -13.21
C ALA A 189 23.48 -1.26 -12.20
N VAL A 190 23.05 -0.57 -11.14
CA VAL A 190 23.92 -0.10 -10.05
C VAL A 190 24.58 -1.27 -9.33
N GLY A 191 23.80 -2.32 -9.01
CA GLY A 191 24.31 -3.49 -8.33
C GLY A 191 25.33 -4.28 -9.16
N LEU A 192 25.06 -4.50 -10.45
CA LEU A 192 25.99 -5.17 -11.38
C LEU A 192 27.27 -4.37 -11.62
N ALA A 193 27.18 -3.04 -11.58
CA ALA A 193 28.34 -2.15 -11.71
C ALA A 193 29.14 -2.00 -10.40
N GLY A 194 28.70 -2.59 -9.29
CA GLY A 194 29.39 -2.52 -7.99
C GLY A 194 29.31 -1.16 -7.29
N PHE A 195 28.35 -0.30 -7.68
CA PHE A 195 28.16 0.99 -7.04
C PHE A 195 27.40 0.87 -5.72
N GLY A 196 27.63 1.84 -4.80
CA GLY A 196 27.05 1.84 -3.47
C GLY A 196 25.77 2.69 -3.31
N LEU A 197 25.52 3.09 -2.07
CA LEU A 197 24.32 3.81 -1.62
C LEU A 197 24.00 5.08 -2.44
N GLU A 198 25.02 5.88 -2.78
CA GLU A 198 24.80 7.14 -3.49
C GLU A 198 24.22 6.92 -4.89
N ALA A 199 24.71 5.89 -5.61
CA ALA A 199 24.18 5.55 -6.92
C ALA A 199 22.71 5.08 -6.83
N ILE A 200 22.35 4.34 -5.79
CA ILE A 200 20.95 3.95 -5.53
C ILE A 200 20.08 5.19 -5.24
N ALA A 201 20.63 6.18 -4.53
CA ALA A 201 19.93 7.45 -4.29
C ALA A 201 19.67 8.21 -5.61
N TRP A 202 20.61 8.20 -6.55
CA TRP A 202 20.43 8.76 -7.90
C TRP A 202 19.38 7.99 -8.71
N VAL A 203 19.33 6.67 -8.62
CA VAL A 203 18.24 5.86 -9.25
C VAL A 203 16.88 6.28 -8.70
N GLN A 204 16.79 6.53 -7.38
CA GLN A 204 15.55 7.01 -6.76
C GLN A 204 15.14 8.39 -7.28
N LEU A 205 16.09 9.30 -7.49
CA LEU A 205 15.84 10.60 -8.10
C LEU A 205 15.42 10.47 -9.56
N THR A 206 16.12 9.64 -10.35
CA THR A 206 15.78 9.34 -11.76
C THR A 206 14.35 8.81 -11.87
N MET A 207 13.93 7.94 -10.97
CA MET A 207 12.53 7.47 -10.90
C MET A 207 11.55 8.62 -10.68
N ALA A 208 11.85 9.56 -9.78
CA ALA A 208 10.99 10.70 -9.51
C ALA A 208 10.88 11.65 -10.71
N VAL A 209 12.01 11.91 -11.38
CA VAL A 209 12.06 12.69 -12.64
C VAL A 209 11.28 12.00 -13.75
N GLY A 210 11.47 10.69 -13.95
CA GLY A 210 10.73 9.90 -14.94
C GLY A 210 9.23 9.90 -14.69
N ASN A 211 8.81 9.79 -13.44
CA ASN A 211 7.39 9.90 -13.06
C ASN A 211 6.81 11.28 -13.38
N LEU A 212 7.57 12.36 -13.12
CA LEU A 212 7.14 13.71 -13.49
C LEU A 212 7.06 13.86 -15.01
N ALA A 213 8.04 13.39 -15.77
CA ALA A 213 8.03 13.44 -17.22
C ALA A 213 6.78 12.74 -17.81
N HIS A 214 6.47 11.53 -17.34
CA HIS A 214 5.23 10.85 -17.73
C HIS A 214 3.98 11.64 -17.33
N ALA A 215 3.93 12.20 -16.12
CA ALA A 215 2.80 13.00 -15.66
C ALA A 215 2.60 14.25 -16.54
N VAL A 216 3.68 14.91 -16.94
CA VAL A 216 3.66 16.07 -17.87
C VAL A 216 3.09 15.69 -19.22
N ILE A 217 3.51 14.55 -19.82
CA ILE A 217 3.00 14.07 -21.11
C ILE A 217 1.49 13.87 -21.07
N TYR A 218 0.97 13.22 -20.01
CA TYR A 218 -0.47 12.99 -19.89
C TYR A 218 -1.26 14.25 -19.53
N PHE A 219 -0.68 15.14 -18.72
CA PHE A 219 -1.31 16.41 -18.36
C PHE A 219 -1.52 17.30 -19.58
N ARG A 220 -0.49 17.46 -20.43
CA ARG A 220 -0.54 18.27 -21.67
C ARG A 220 -1.63 17.86 -22.65
N ARG A 221 -2.14 16.63 -22.56
CA ARG A 221 -3.24 16.16 -23.42
C ARG A 221 -4.60 16.74 -23.04
N HIS A 222 -4.74 17.30 -21.84
CA HIS A 222 -6.03 17.73 -21.29
C HIS A 222 -6.00 19.14 -20.69
N PHE A 223 -4.81 19.66 -20.37
CA PHE A 223 -4.62 20.93 -19.68
C PHE A 223 -3.48 21.73 -20.30
N SER A 224 -3.62 23.08 -20.27
CA SER A 224 -2.56 24.02 -20.66
C SER A 224 -1.72 24.41 -19.43
N PHE A 225 -0.40 24.31 -19.56
CA PHE A 225 0.51 24.83 -18.52
C PHE A 225 0.50 26.35 -18.47
N GLY A 226 0.40 27.02 -19.64
CA GLY A 226 0.38 28.48 -19.73
C GLY A 226 -0.77 29.09 -18.95
N ASP A 227 -1.97 28.55 -19.15
CA ASP A 227 -3.18 29.03 -18.46
C ASP A 227 -3.13 28.76 -16.96
N SER A 228 -2.58 27.60 -16.56
CA SER A 228 -2.42 27.24 -15.16
C SER A 228 -1.36 28.12 -14.47
N ALA A 229 -0.27 28.47 -15.15
CA ALA A 229 0.75 29.37 -14.64
C ALA A 229 0.25 30.81 -14.58
N ALA A 230 -0.46 31.29 -15.61
CA ALA A 230 -1.07 32.62 -15.63
C ALA A 230 -2.16 32.82 -14.57
N ALA A 231 -2.71 31.73 -14.07
CA ALA A 231 -3.68 31.75 -12.97
C ALA A 231 -3.04 31.82 -11.57
N ILE A 232 -1.71 31.65 -11.46
CA ILE A 232 -0.99 31.83 -10.19
C ILE A 232 -1.12 33.30 -9.76
N GLY A 233 -1.62 33.52 -8.54
CA GLY A 233 -1.78 34.90 -7.99
C GLY A 233 -3.19 35.49 -8.17
N ARG A 234 -4.10 34.85 -8.86
CA ARG A 234 -5.53 35.27 -8.83
C ARG A 234 -6.13 34.96 -7.44
N PRO A 235 -7.17 35.72 -6.98
CA PRO A 235 -7.86 35.43 -5.72
C PRO A 235 -8.55 34.07 -5.84
N THR A 236 -7.87 33.06 -5.44
CA THR A 236 -8.14 31.68 -5.76
C THR A 236 -8.30 30.87 -4.49
N PRO A 237 -8.72 29.61 -4.59
CA PRO A 237 -8.90 28.73 -3.45
C PRO A 237 -7.63 28.41 -2.66
N LEU A 238 -6.52 29.17 -2.84
CA LEU A 238 -5.26 28.94 -2.15
C LEU A 238 -5.46 28.76 -0.64
N ARG A 239 -6.11 29.71 0.01
CA ARG A 239 -6.40 29.63 1.47
C ARG A 239 -7.30 28.44 1.78
N ALA A 240 -8.30 28.16 0.95
CA ALA A 240 -9.20 27.05 1.12
C ALA A 240 -8.48 25.71 0.90
N MET A 241 -7.60 25.63 -0.11
CA MET A 241 -6.76 24.45 -0.37
C MET A 241 -5.78 24.20 0.75
N LEU A 242 -5.15 25.24 1.32
CA LEU A 242 -4.28 25.12 2.48
C LEU A 242 -5.04 24.60 3.71
N ARG A 243 -6.21 25.20 3.99
CA ARG A 243 -7.08 24.78 5.12
C ARG A 243 -7.55 23.33 4.96
N PHE A 244 -7.87 22.90 3.74
CA PHE A 244 -8.25 21.53 3.42
C PHE A 244 -7.03 20.59 3.46
N GLY A 245 -5.90 21.02 2.92
CA GLY A 245 -4.68 20.21 2.79
C GLY A 245 -3.99 19.90 4.12
N LEU A 246 -4.02 20.83 5.09
CA LEU A 246 -3.32 20.66 6.37
C LEU A 246 -3.79 19.42 7.17
N PRO A 247 -5.09 19.21 7.43
CA PRO A 247 -5.55 18.00 8.11
C PRO A 247 -5.24 16.72 7.35
N VAL A 248 -5.34 16.77 6.00
CA VAL A 248 -4.99 15.63 5.14
C VAL A 248 -3.50 15.29 5.24
N THR A 249 -2.65 16.32 5.25
CA THR A 249 -1.19 16.16 5.41
C THR A 249 -0.83 15.53 6.75
N LEU A 250 -1.46 15.99 7.83
CA LEU A 250 -1.24 15.44 9.17
C LEU A 250 -1.67 13.96 9.23
N THR A 251 -2.80 13.63 8.64
CA THR A 251 -3.24 12.22 8.54
C THR A 251 -2.25 11.37 7.74
N ASP A 252 -1.79 11.87 6.57
CA ASP A 252 -0.81 11.18 5.74
C ASP A 252 0.56 11.06 6.43
N LEU A 253 0.94 12.04 7.26
CA LEU A 253 2.16 12.01 8.06
C LEU A 253 2.08 10.94 9.16
N VAL A 254 0.99 10.92 9.95
CA VAL A 254 0.74 9.88 10.96
C VAL A 254 0.80 8.50 10.32
N TYR A 255 0.13 8.30 9.19
CA TYR A 255 0.18 7.03 8.47
C TYR A 255 1.59 6.69 7.96
N SER A 256 2.36 7.68 7.50
CA SER A 256 3.75 7.46 7.09
C SER A 256 4.63 7.03 8.26
N LEU A 257 4.46 7.67 9.41
CA LEU A 257 5.18 7.30 10.63
C LEU A 257 4.81 5.89 11.08
N LEU A 258 3.52 5.52 11.09
CA LEU A 258 3.09 4.15 11.36
C LEU A 258 3.81 3.11 10.50
N VAL A 259 3.98 3.41 9.20
CA VAL A 259 4.63 2.49 8.27
C VAL A 259 6.15 2.47 8.40
N GLN A 260 6.78 3.56 8.86
CA GLN A 260 8.24 3.68 8.86
C GLN A 260 8.85 3.63 10.26
N LEU A 261 8.03 3.67 11.31
CA LEU A 261 8.48 3.80 12.69
C LEU A 261 9.49 2.73 13.09
N ASP A 262 9.17 1.46 12.80
CA ASP A 262 10.04 0.33 13.16
C ASP A 262 11.42 0.48 12.52
N VAL A 263 11.45 0.86 11.22
CA VAL A 263 12.71 1.07 10.49
C VAL A 263 13.51 2.23 11.06
N LEU A 264 12.82 3.34 11.39
CA LEU A 264 13.47 4.52 11.97
C LEU A 264 14.04 4.21 13.37
N MET A 265 13.30 3.48 14.18
CA MET A 265 13.76 3.08 15.52
C MET A 265 14.91 2.08 15.43
N LEU A 266 14.77 1.01 14.62
CA LEU A 266 15.84 0.05 14.42
C LEU A 266 17.11 0.69 13.87
N ALA A 267 16.97 1.65 12.95
CA ALA A 267 18.12 2.37 12.40
C ALA A 267 18.93 3.11 13.47
N LYS A 268 18.31 3.49 14.60
CA LYS A 268 18.99 4.15 15.72
C LYS A 268 19.75 3.16 16.60
N TYR A 269 19.16 1.98 16.84
CA TYR A 269 19.66 1.03 17.86
C TYR A 269 20.47 -0.13 17.28
N THR A 270 20.41 -0.35 15.95
CA THR A 270 21.06 -1.48 15.29
C THR A 270 21.92 -1.02 14.10
N ASP A 271 22.79 -1.92 13.62
CA ASP A 271 23.59 -1.71 12.42
C ASP A 271 22.73 -1.72 11.12
N ALA A 272 23.33 -1.34 10.01
CA ALA A 272 22.62 -1.21 8.74
C ALA A 272 22.18 -2.58 8.18
N ALA A 273 23.01 -3.62 8.32
CA ALA A 273 22.67 -4.96 7.84
C ALA A 273 21.45 -5.50 8.53
N THR A 274 21.37 -5.35 9.84
CA THR A 274 20.23 -5.76 10.68
C THR A 274 18.94 -5.05 10.27
N VAL A 275 18.99 -3.73 9.97
CA VAL A 275 17.85 -3.01 9.41
C VAL A 275 17.43 -3.60 8.05
N GLY A 276 18.41 -3.94 7.20
CA GLY A 276 18.17 -4.58 5.90
C GLY A 276 17.42 -5.91 6.05
N ILE A 277 17.87 -6.76 6.94
CA ILE A 277 17.24 -8.06 7.25
C ILE A 277 15.80 -7.88 7.71
N TYR A 278 15.55 -6.95 8.66
CA TYR A 278 14.20 -6.64 9.12
C TYR A 278 13.28 -6.21 8.00
N VAL A 279 13.73 -5.28 7.16
CA VAL A 279 12.92 -4.75 6.04
C VAL A 279 12.59 -5.85 5.03
N LEU A 280 13.54 -6.74 4.74
CA LEU A 280 13.32 -7.87 3.85
C LEU A 280 12.25 -8.82 4.41
N SER A 281 12.40 -9.25 5.66
CA SER A 281 11.44 -10.12 6.36
C SER A 281 10.05 -9.48 6.43
N ARG A 282 9.98 -8.19 6.80
CA ARG A 282 8.73 -7.42 6.81
C ARG A 282 8.09 -7.33 5.42
N ARG A 283 8.89 -7.21 4.37
CA ARG A 283 8.39 -7.15 3.00
C ARG A 283 7.74 -8.46 2.59
N LEU A 284 8.35 -9.58 2.92
CA LEU A 284 7.77 -10.92 2.70
C LEU A 284 6.47 -11.08 3.49
N ALA A 285 6.48 -10.79 4.80
CA ALA A 285 5.28 -10.85 5.64
C ALA A 285 4.12 -10.00 5.09
N SER A 286 4.42 -8.84 4.46
CA SER A 286 3.41 -7.94 3.91
C SER A 286 2.59 -8.53 2.75
N ALA A 287 2.94 -9.69 2.22
CA ALA A 287 2.13 -10.42 1.24
C ALA A 287 0.73 -10.75 1.79
N VAL A 288 0.64 -11.06 3.08
CA VAL A 288 -0.62 -11.31 3.79
C VAL A 288 -1.60 -10.13 3.74
N LEU A 289 -1.10 -8.89 3.66
CA LEU A 289 -1.94 -7.69 3.58
C LEU A 289 -2.53 -7.43 2.18
N LYS A 290 -2.24 -8.26 1.18
CA LYS A 290 -2.71 -8.03 -0.21
C LYS A 290 -4.15 -8.46 -0.42
N ALA A 291 -4.60 -9.51 0.25
CA ALA A 291 -5.98 -9.97 0.14
C ALA A 291 -6.99 -8.95 0.68
N PRO A 292 -6.89 -8.43 1.93
CA PRO A 292 -7.82 -7.42 2.40
C PRO A 292 -7.85 -6.17 1.51
N GLN A 293 -6.70 -5.72 1.00
CA GLN A 293 -6.64 -4.60 0.07
C GLN A 293 -7.40 -4.81 -1.25
N ALA A 294 -7.64 -6.06 -1.66
CA ALA A 294 -8.46 -6.37 -2.82
C ALA A 294 -9.96 -6.24 -2.51
N PHE A 295 -10.36 -6.51 -1.27
CA PHE A 295 -11.76 -6.42 -0.84
C PHE A 295 -12.17 -5.00 -0.42
N ASP A 296 -11.23 -4.16 0.03
CA ASP A 296 -11.48 -2.81 0.57
C ASP A 296 -12.36 -1.94 -0.33
N ALA A 297 -12.03 -1.86 -1.62
CA ALA A 297 -12.75 -0.98 -2.55
C ALA A 297 -14.21 -1.42 -2.74
N ILE A 298 -14.44 -2.74 -2.88
CA ILE A 298 -15.78 -3.31 -3.08
C ILE A 298 -16.58 -3.23 -1.78
N PHE A 299 -15.95 -3.58 -0.66
CA PHE A 299 -16.63 -3.57 0.63
C PHE A 299 -17.00 -2.16 1.08
N SER A 300 -16.13 -1.17 0.85
CA SER A 300 -16.43 0.22 1.18
C SER A 300 -17.67 0.75 0.45
N SER A 301 -17.88 0.38 -0.82
CA SER A 301 -19.08 0.78 -1.55
C SER A 301 -20.35 0.12 -1.01
N VAL A 302 -20.28 -1.19 -0.69
CA VAL A 302 -21.39 -1.95 -0.10
C VAL A 302 -21.74 -1.41 1.29
N VAL A 303 -20.73 -1.09 2.12
CA VAL A 303 -20.95 -0.49 3.45
C VAL A 303 -21.64 0.86 3.34
N SER A 304 -21.19 1.71 2.40
CA SER A 304 -21.78 3.03 2.18
C SER A 304 -23.26 2.92 1.79
N GLU A 305 -23.57 2.05 0.81
CA GLU A 305 -24.95 1.83 0.35
C GLU A 305 -25.86 1.31 1.46
N LEU A 306 -25.46 0.20 2.13
CA LEU A 306 -26.26 -0.40 3.20
C LEU A 306 -26.40 0.51 4.44
N SER A 307 -25.38 1.36 4.70
CA SER A 307 -25.46 2.34 5.79
C SER A 307 -26.47 3.45 5.49
N LEU A 308 -26.51 3.96 4.25
CA LEU A 308 -27.49 4.95 3.81
C LEU A 308 -28.91 4.39 3.84
N GLN A 309 -29.10 3.12 3.48
CA GLN A 309 -30.37 2.41 3.51
C GLN A 309 -30.76 1.94 4.93
N GLN A 310 -29.95 2.18 5.94
CA GLN A 310 -30.13 1.73 7.34
C GLN A 310 -30.31 0.20 7.50
N ARG A 311 -29.81 -0.60 6.54
CA ARG A 311 -29.91 -2.08 6.52
C ARG A 311 -28.84 -2.72 7.40
N HIS A 312 -28.84 -2.42 8.69
CA HIS A 312 -27.78 -2.82 9.63
C HIS A 312 -27.60 -4.34 9.78
N ALA A 313 -28.70 -5.10 9.73
CA ALA A 313 -28.63 -6.56 9.84
C ALA A 313 -27.91 -7.21 8.63
N GLU A 314 -28.12 -6.68 7.44
CA GLU A 314 -27.45 -7.16 6.24
C GLU A 314 -25.99 -6.73 6.21
N LEU A 315 -25.70 -5.51 6.63
CA LEU A 315 -24.33 -5.02 6.80
C LEU A 315 -23.53 -5.95 7.73
N GLY A 316 -24.12 -6.38 8.84
CA GLY A 316 -23.51 -7.34 9.75
C GLY A 316 -23.23 -8.70 9.09
N LYS A 317 -24.18 -9.23 8.30
CA LYS A 317 -23.96 -10.48 7.54
C LYS A 317 -22.79 -10.32 6.54
N ARG A 318 -22.74 -9.21 5.80
CA ARG A 318 -21.66 -8.93 4.83
C ARG A 318 -20.30 -8.79 5.52
N PHE A 319 -20.24 -8.12 6.68
CA PHE A 319 -19.03 -8.01 7.49
C PHE A 319 -18.46 -9.39 7.86
N VAL A 320 -19.29 -10.28 8.40
CA VAL A 320 -18.86 -11.66 8.74
C VAL A 320 -18.41 -12.44 7.51
N THR A 321 -19.13 -12.34 6.40
CA THR A 321 -18.80 -13.05 5.15
C THR A 321 -17.46 -12.60 4.58
N VAL A 322 -17.22 -11.28 4.48
CA VAL A 322 -15.97 -10.75 3.93
C VAL A 322 -14.78 -11.06 4.85
N THR A 323 -14.96 -10.95 6.17
CA THR A 323 -13.94 -11.37 7.14
C THR A 323 -13.55 -12.83 6.96
N ARG A 324 -14.51 -13.74 6.76
CA ARG A 324 -14.26 -15.16 6.47
C ARG A 324 -13.49 -15.34 5.16
N TRP A 325 -13.86 -14.65 4.09
CA TRP A 325 -13.16 -14.74 2.81
C TRP A 325 -11.70 -14.28 2.90
N ILE A 326 -11.46 -13.17 3.59
CA ILE A 326 -10.11 -12.68 3.84
C ILE A 326 -9.32 -13.73 4.61
N PHE A 327 -9.89 -14.31 5.67
CA PHE A 327 -9.23 -15.36 6.45
C PHE A 327 -8.91 -16.59 5.59
N THR A 328 -9.88 -17.06 4.79
CA THR A 328 -9.72 -18.22 3.91
C THR A 328 -8.61 -18.03 2.87
N VAL A 329 -8.45 -16.82 2.33
CA VAL A 329 -7.40 -16.52 1.34
C VAL A 329 -6.05 -16.24 2.01
N ASN A 330 -6.04 -15.56 3.16
CA ASN A 330 -4.81 -15.14 3.81
C ASN A 330 -4.09 -16.27 4.55
N LEU A 331 -4.83 -17.23 5.09
CA LEU A 331 -4.23 -18.36 5.82
C LEU A 331 -3.22 -19.13 4.94
N PRO A 332 -3.57 -19.59 3.73
CA PRO A 332 -2.61 -20.24 2.86
C PRO A 332 -1.47 -19.31 2.42
N ILE A 333 -1.71 -18.03 2.22
CA ILE A 333 -0.65 -17.07 1.90
C ILE A 333 0.35 -16.98 3.06
N ALA A 334 -0.13 -16.84 4.30
CA ALA A 334 0.71 -16.76 5.48
C ALA A 334 1.54 -18.03 5.68
N VAL A 335 0.90 -19.20 5.59
CA VAL A 335 1.61 -20.49 5.76
C VAL A 335 2.62 -20.72 4.64
N CYS A 336 2.27 -20.44 3.38
CA CYS A 336 3.23 -20.54 2.28
C CYS A 336 4.41 -19.58 2.47
N MET A 337 4.19 -18.34 2.95
CA MET A 337 5.28 -17.41 3.25
C MET A 337 6.22 -17.96 4.33
N LEU A 338 5.70 -18.67 5.32
CA LEU A 338 6.52 -19.32 6.36
C LEU A 338 7.27 -20.54 5.82
N LEU A 339 6.64 -21.35 4.97
CA LEU A 339 7.27 -22.52 4.34
C LEU A 339 8.41 -22.15 3.40
N ILE A 340 8.26 -21.06 2.66
CA ILE A 340 9.27 -20.55 1.72
C ILE A 340 10.30 -19.62 2.38
N ALA A 341 10.13 -19.28 3.67
CA ALA A 341 10.97 -18.32 4.38
C ALA A 341 12.46 -18.68 4.31
N ASP A 342 12.80 -19.89 4.79
CA ASP A 342 14.17 -20.37 4.83
C ASP A 342 14.80 -20.43 3.42
N PRO A 343 14.26 -21.16 2.42
CA PRO A 343 14.86 -21.20 1.09
C PRO A 343 14.89 -19.83 0.37
N ILE A 344 13.90 -18.97 0.57
CA ILE A 344 13.94 -17.63 -0.03
C ILE A 344 14.98 -16.75 0.64
N LEU A 345 15.06 -16.75 1.96
CA LEU A 345 16.05 -15.95 2.67
C LEU A 345 17.48 -16.44 2.39
N GLN A 346 17.70 -17.75 2.24
CA GLN A 346 18.99 -18.30 1.77
C GLN A 346 19.32 -17.86 0.35
N LEU A 347 18.35 -17.91 -0.58
CA LEU A 347 18.56 -17.49 -1.97
C LEU A 347 18.83 -15.97 -2.08
N LEU A 348 18.18 -15.17 -1.25
CA LEU A 348 18.31 -13.71 -1.22
C LEU A 348 19.48 -13.24 -0.39
N GLY A 349 19.89 -14.02 0.59
CA GLY A 349 21.05 -13.78 1.42
C GLY A 349 22.32 -14.18 0.74
N SER A 350 22.77 -13.39 -0.27
CA SER A 350 24.14 -13.51 -0.75
C SER A 350 25.12 -13.45 0.43
N SER A 351 26.20 -14.16 0.36
CA SER A 351 27.43 -14.25 1.19
C SER A 351 27.48 -13.61 2.63
N LYS A 352 26.61 -12.66 2.96
CA LYS A 352 26.55 -11.97 4.26
C LYS A 352 25.36 -12.39 5.14
N LEU A 353 24.26 -12.93 4.60
CA LEU A 353 23.24 -13.70 5.37
C LEU A 353 23.66 -15.16 5.56
N ALA A 354 24.88 -15.51 5.12
CA ALA A 354 25.45 -16.85 5.31
C ALA A 354 25.83 -17.16 6.78
N VAL A 355 25.72 -16.17 7.68
CA VAL A 355 25.79 -16.42 9.11
C VAL A 355 24.45 -17.02 9.56
N ALA A 356 24.47 -18.27 10.00
CA ALA A 356 23.28 -19.00 10.42
C ALA A 356 22.41 -18.23 11.44
N ALA A 357 23.04 -17.41 12.28
CA ALA A 357 22.37 -16.55 13.25
C ALA A 357 21.49 -15.45 12.61
N ASP A 358 21.97 -14.82 11.55
CA ASP A 358 21.22 -13.75 10.84
C ASP A 358 20.00 -14.31 10.11
N LEU A 359 20.15 -15.51 9.53
CA LEU A 359 19.07 -16.24 8.89
C LEU A 359 17.98 -16.61 9.89
N GLN A 360 18.37 -17.13 11.05
CA GLN A 360 17.45 -17.51 12.13
C GLN A 360 16.66 -16.28 12.62
N MET A 361 17.33 -15.15 12.87
CA MET A 361 16.67 -13.89 13.25
C MET A 361 15.69 -13.41 12.17
N ALA A 362 16.06 -13.52 10.88
CA ALA A 362 15.19 -13.14 9.76
C ALA A 362 13.90 -13.97 9.72
N ILE A 363 14.01 -15.29 9.98
CA ILE A 363 12.87 -16.22 10.03
C ILE A 363 11.97 -15.89 11.23
N GLU A 364 12.55 -15.63 12.40
CA GLU A 364 11.79 -15.24 13.60
C GLU A 364 11.02 -13.94 13.41
N VAL A 365 11.67 -12.90 12.84
CA VAL A 365 11.03 -11.64 12.47
C VAL A 365 9.88 -11.86 11.48
N LEU A 366 10.13 -12.67 10.44
CA LEU A 366 9.10 -13.00 9.45
C LEU A 366 7.91 -13.71 10.09
N PHE A 367 8.16 -14.69 10.96
CA PHE A 367 7.11 -15.44 11.67
C PHE A 367 6.24 -14.50 12.51
N VAL A 368 6.86 -13.70 13.38
CA VAL A 368 6.16 -12.78 14.28
C VAL A 368 5.33 -11.78 13.50
N LEU A 369 5.92 -11.19 12.46
CA LEU A 369 5.20 -10.22 11.60
C LEU A 369 4.10 -10.88 10.78
N CYS A 370 4.29 -12.10 10.25
CA CYS A 370 3.24 -12.85 9.55
C CYS A 370 2.03 -13.09 10.46
N VAL A 371 2.24 -13.51 11.71
CA VAL A 371 1.16 -13.72 12.67
C VAL A 371 0.43 -12.40 12.98
N GLY A 372 1.16 -11.34 13.30
CA GLY A 372 0.56 -10.03 13.56
C GLY A 372 -0.23 -9.48 12.37
N MET A 373 0.36 -9.53 11.17
CA MET A 373 -0.30 -9.09 9.93
C MET A 373 -1.48 -9.98 9.55
N MET A 374 -1.43 -11.27 9.84
CA MET A 374 -2.55 -12.19 9.62
C MET A 374 -3.75 -11.79 10.47
N ILE A 375 -3.57 -11.56 11.77
CA ILE A 375 -4.63 -11.14 12.68
C ILE A 375 -5.16 -9.77 12.25
N GLN A 376 -4.29 -8.80 11.98
CA GLN A 376 -4.68 -7.48 11.49
C GLN A 376 -5.49 -7.57 10.20
N SER A 377 -5.09 -8.42 9.26
CA SER A 377 -5.74 -8.55 7.95
C SER A 377 -7.16 -9.12 8.05
N VAL A 378 -7.38 -10.08 8.94
CA VAL A 378 -8.69 -10.67 9.20
C VAL A 378 -9.69 -9.60 9.66
N PHE A 379 -9.24 -8.68 10.49
CA PHE A 379 -10.06 -7.60 11.04
C PHE A 379 -9.98 -6.28 10.28
N ALA A 380 -9.24 -6.22 9.16
CA ALA A 380 -9.07 -5.01 8.35
C ALA A 380 -10.40 -4.40 7.88
N VAL A 381 -11.42 -5.24 7.70
CA VAL A 381 -12.77 -4.84 7.26
C VAL A 381 -13.49 -3.91 8.27
N ALA A 382 -13.07 -3.90 9.54
CA ALA A 382 -13.63 -3.01 10.56
C ALA A 382 -13.31 -1.53 10.27
N GLU A 383 -12.14 -1.22 9.69
CA GLU A 383 -11.74 0.15 9.38
C GLU A 383 -12.68 0.86 8.38
N PRO A 384 -12.97 0.31 7.17
CA PRO A 384 -13.94 0.91 6.27
C PRO A 384 -15.35 0.92 6.83
N LEU A 385 -15.72 -0.07 7.65
CA LEU A 385 -17.03 -0.08 8.31
C LEU A 385 -17.20 1.12 9.25
N LEU A 386 -16.21 1.43 10.08
CA LEU A 386 -16.22 2.61 10.97
C LEU A 386 -16.21 3.91 10.17
N ALA A 387 -15.38 4.01 9.11
CA ALA A 387 -15.28 5.20 8.29
C ALA A 387 -16.60 5.54 7.57
N MET A 388 -17.21 4.54 6.92
CA MET A 388 -18.46 4.71 6.16
C MET A 388 -19.71 4.80 7.05
N SER A 389 -19.59 4.44 8.34
CA SER A 389 -20.66 4.63 9.34
C SER A 389 -20.72 6.06 9.90
N GLY A 390 -20.03 7.03 9.30
CA GLY A 390 -20.04 8.44 9.70
C GLY A 390 -19.07 8.78 10.84
N ARG A 391 -18.13 7.89 11.19
CA ARG A 391 -17.19 8.09 12.29
C ARG A 391 -15.71 7.96 11.86
N PRO A 392 -15.25 8.68 10.84
CA PRO A 392 -13.85 8.60 10.39
C PRO A 392 -12.84 9.06 11.45
N GLY A 393 -13.25 9.92 12.40
CA GLY A 393 -12.40 10.37 13.50
C GLY A 393 -11.95 9.24 14.42
N VAL A 394 -12.76 8.20 14.60
CA VAL A 394 -12.41 7.02 15.41
C VAL A 394 -11.19 6.31 14.80
N ASN A 395 -11.14 6.16 13.48
CA ASN A 395 -9.99 5.57 12.81
C ASN A 395 -8.70 6.39 12.99
N LEU A 396 -8.82 7.73 13.05
CA LEU A 396 -7.65 8.58 13.33
C LEU A 396 -7.14 8.33 14.76
N VAL A 397 -8.04 8.28 15.74
CA VAL A 397 -7.67 7.96 17.13
C VAL A 397 -7.00 6.60 17.22
N ASN A 398 -7.57 5.58 16.58
CA ASN A 398 -7.00 4.23 16.51
C ASN A 398 -5.60 4.21 15.89
N ASN A 399 -5.36 5.01 14.85
CA ASN A 399 -4.04 5.13 14.23
C ASN A 399 -3.04 5.83 15.16
N VAL A 400 -3.47 6.82 15.93
CA VAL A 400 -2.62 7.48 16.94
C VAL A 400 -2.30 6.50 18.09
N ILE A 401 -3.28 5.73 18.56
CA ILE A 401 -3.07 4.69 19.57
C ILE A 401 -2.07 3.65 19.04
N TRP A 402 -2.23 3.21 17.79
CA TRP A 402 -1.29 2.29 17.15
C TRP A 402 0.13 2.85 17.14
N LEU A 403 0.28 4.10 16.69
CA LEU A 403 1.59 4.77 16.62
C LEU A 403 2.23 4.87 18.01
N ALA A 404 1.47 5.31 19.01
CA ALA A 404 1.97 5.47 20.38
C ALA A 404 2.35 4.12 21.01
N LEU A 405 1.50 3.11 20.84
CA LEU A 405 1.75 1.77 21.37
C LEU A 405 2.96 1.12 20.69
N ASN A 406 3.05 1.20 19.36
CA ASN A 406 4.19 0.68 18.61
C ASN A 406 5.49 1.39 19.01
N PHE A 407 5.45 2.71 19.19
CA PHE A 407 6.61 3.49 19.65
C PHE A 407 7.05 3.05 21.06
N ALA A 408 6.12 2.96 22.00
CA ALA A 408 6.42 2.58 23.38
C ALA A 408 6.96 1.15 23.49
N LEU A 409 6.35 0.21 22.77
CA LEU A 409 6.81 -1.18 22.75
C LEU A 409 8.19 -1.31 22.09
N ASN A 410 8.43 -0.59 21.01
CA ASN A 410 9.72 -0.61 20.34
C ASN A 410 10.85 -0.04 21.20
N LEU A 411 10.60 1.05 21.95
CA LEU A 411 11.58 1.61 22.89
C LEU A 411 12.07 0.56 23.90
N TRP A 412 11.18 -0.27 24.39
CA TRP A 412 11.51 -1.28 25.39
C TRP A 412 12.04 -2.58 24.76
N LEU A 413 11.36 -3.09 23.73
CA LEU A 413 11.65 -4.42 23.19
C LEU A 413 12.88 -4.44 22.26
N ILE A 414 13.22 -3.33 21.60
CA ILE A 414 14.41 -3.26 20.74
C ILE A 414 15.68 -3.37 21.59
N GLU A 415 15.72 -2.73 22.75
CA GLU A 415 16.88 -2.80 23.64
C GLU A 415 17.13 -4.22 24.18
N ILE A 416 16.06 -5.01 24.39
CA ILE A 416 16.17 -6.37 24.98
C ILE A 416 16.36 -7.43 23.90
N TYR A 417 15.58 -7.37 22.81
CA TYR A 417 15.45 -8.42 21.81
C TYR A 417 15.87 -8.00 20.39
N GLY A 418 16.44 -6.81 20.22
CA GLY A 418 16.87 -6.31 18.90
C GLY A 418 15.73 -6.28 17.88
N ILE A 419 15.99 -6.80 16.67
CA ILE A 419 15.01 -6.77 15.55
C ILE A 419 13.78 -7.66 15.83
N VAL A 420 13.95 -8.74 16.58
CA VAL A 420 12.83 -9.61 16.97
C VAL A 420 11.91 -8.84 17.91
N GLY A 421 12.48 -8.03 18.82
CA GLY A 421 11.74 -7.12 19.68
C GLY A 421 10.91 -6.09 18.91
N ALA A 422 11.49 -5.50 17.86
CA ALA A 422 10.74 -4.61 16.97
C ALA A 422 9.58 -5.31 16.27
N ALA A 423 9.79 -6.55 15.81
CA ALA A 423 8.74 -7.36 15.21
C ALA A 423 7.59 -7.66 16.19
N PHE A 424 7.92 -8.00 17.44
CA PHE A 424 6.94 -8.21 18.50
C PHE A 424 6.18 -6.93 18.83
N GLY A 425 6.87 -5.81 19.00
CA GLY A 425 6.25 -4.51 19.25
C GLY A 425 5.24 -4.13 18.16
N ALA A 426 5.66 -4.26 16.90
CA ALA A 426 4.79 -4.03 15.76
C ALA A 426 3.58 -4.98 15.72
N ALA A 427 3.81 -6.30 15.90
CA ALA A 427 2.75 -7.30 15.87
C ALA A 427 1.73 -7.10 16.99
N VAL A 428 2.18 -6.85 18.23
CA VAL A 428 1.30 -6.58 19.37
C VAL A 428 0.47 -5.31 19.13
N ALA A 429 1.09 -4.22 18.66
CA ALA A 429 0.39 -2.98 18.35
C ALA A 429 -0.68 -3.19 17.25
N MET A 430 -0.36 -3.95 16.20
CA MET A 430 -1.31 -4.33 15.14
C MET A 430 -2.50 -5.11 15.70
N VAL A 431 -2.24 -6.11 16.53
CA VAL A 431 -3.28 -6.97 17.13
C VAL A 431 -4.18 -6.17 18.06
N VAL A 432 -3.60 -5.37 18.96
CA VAL A 432 -4.37 -4.55 19.92
C VAL A 432 -5.32 -3.61 19.19
N VAL A 433 -4.83 -2.91 18.16
CA VAL A 433 -5.67 -1.97 17.40
C VAL A 433 -6.70 -2.70 16.53
N ALA A 434 -6.37 -3.86 15.98
CA ALA A 434 -7.33 -4.68 15.27
C ALA A 434 -8.48 -5.13 16.18
N LEU A 435 -8.17 -5.57 17.40
CA LEU A 435 -9.18 -5.94 18.40
C LEU A 435 -9.97 -4.74 18.89
N LEU A 436 -9.33 -3.58 19.09
CA LEU A 436 -10.01 -2.32 19.46
C LEU A 436 -11.04 -1.95 18.41
N ARG A 437 -10.71 -1.95 17.12
CA ARG A 437 -11.65 -1.69 16.03
C ARG A 437 -12.83 -2.67 16.00
N VAL A 438 -12.58 -3.95 16.25
CA VAL A 438 -13.66 -4.96 16.36
C VAL A 438 -14.56 -4.67 17.56
N GLY A 439 -13.99 -4.28 18.71
CA GLY A 439 -14.73 -3.87 19.89
C GLY A 439 -15.62 -2.64 19.63
N GLU A 440 -15.11 -1.65 18.91
CA GLU A 440 -15.84 -0.45 18.49
C GLU A 440 -17.00 -0.80 17.54
N VAL A 441 -16.75 -1.67 16.55
CA VAL A 441 -17.82 -2.18 15.66
C VAL A 441 -18.88 -2.91 16.47
N TYR A 442 -18.47 -3.75 17.42
CA TYR A 442 -19.43 -4.43 18.30
C TYR A 442 -20.22 -3.46 19.17
N ALA A 443 -19.57 -2.47 19.77
CA ALA A 443 -20.26 -1.46 20.58
C ALA A 443 -21.30 -0.68 19.77
N LEU A 444 -20.98 -0.35 18.52
CA LEU A 444 -21.82 0.47 17.64
C LEU A 444 -22.92 -0.32 16.93
N ARG A 445 -22.65 -1.56 16.53
CA ARG A 445 -23.52 -2.33 15.63
C ARG A 445 -23.97 -3.67 16.21
N LYS A 446 -23.45 -4.07 17.37
CA LYS A 446 -23.71 -5.37 18.04
C LYS A 446 -23.41 -6.59 17.14
N VAL A 447 -22.44 -6.45 16.22
CA VAL A 447 -22.02 -7.49 15.28
C VAL A 447 -20.59 -7.88 15.58
N LEU A 448 -20.37 -9.20 15.76
CA LEU A 448 -19.04 -9.78 15.85
C LEU A 448 -18.65 -10.44 14.51
N PRO A 449 -17.38 -10.38 14.10
CA PRO A 449 -16.93 -10.98 12.84
C PRO A 449 -16.85 -12.51 12.90
N PHE A 450 -17.16 -13.13 14.05
CA PHE A 450 -16.96 -14.55 14.28
C PHE A 450 -18.24 -15.36 14.00
N ARG A 451 -18.07 -16.43 13.21
CA ARG A 451 -19.05 -17.49 12.99
C ARG A 451 -18.38 -18.86 13.03
N ARG A 452 -19.13 -19.92 13.34
CA ARG A 452 -18.62 -21.30 13.31
C ARG A 452 -18.03 -21.70 11.96
N SER A 453 -18.47 -21.09 10.88
CA SER A 453 -17.94 -21.33 9.52
C SER A 453 -16.46 -20.92 9.34
N GLN A 454 -15.92 -20.06 10.21
CA GLN A 454 -14.50 -19.68 10.18
C GLN A 454 -13.57 -20.80 10.69
N PHE A 455 -14.09 -21.78 11.40
CA PHE A 455 -13.30 -22.96 11.79
C PHE A 455 -12.95 -23.87 10.61
N LYS A 456 -13.72 -23.82 9.50
CA LYS A 456 -13.43 -24.61 8.30
C LYS A 456 -12.05 -24.29 7.69
N PRO A 457 -11.71 -23.00 7.40
CA PRO A 457 -10.36 -22.65 6.93
C PRO A 457 -9.26 -23.02 7.93
N LEU A 458 -9.51 -22.85 9.24
CA LEU A 458 -8.54 -23.20 10.26
C LEU A 458 -8.26 -24.71 10.27
N LEU A 459 -9.30 -25.55 10.26
CA LEU A 459 -9.18 -26.99 10.17
C LEU A 459 -8.47 -27.41 8.88
N GLY A 460 -8.84 -26.78 7.75
CA GLY A 460 -8.18 -26.99 6.46
C GLY A 460 -6.69 -26.67 6.52
N GLY A 461 -6.32 -25.57 7.17
CA GLY A 461 -4.92 -25.18 7.38
C GLY A 461 -4.14 -26.19 8.25
N CYS A 462 -4.73 -26.64 9.36
CA CYS A 462 -4.12 -27.65 10.23
C CYS A 462 -3.90 -28.99 9.50
N LEU A 463 -4.89 -29.45 8.74
CA LEU A 463 -4.77 -30.69 7.97
C LEU A 463 -3.76 -30.56 6.82
N ALA A 464 -3.71 -29.41 6.16
CA ALA A 464 -2.76 -29.14 5.10
C ALA A 464 -1.32 -28.96 5.59
N ALA A 465 -1.12 -28.58 6.84
CA ALA A 465 0.21 -28.45 7.44
C ALA A 465 0.91 -29.82 7.56
N VAL A 466 0.15 -30.91 7.70
CA VAL A 466 0.71 -32.26 7.86
C VAL A 466 1.52 -32.69 6.61
N PRO A 467 0.96 -32.77 5.40
CA PRO A 467 1.76 -33.14 4.23
C PRO A 467 2.84 -32.10 3.91
N ALA A 468 2.61 -30.82 4.18
CA ALA A 468 3.63 -29.80 4.00
C ALA A 468 4.85 -30.03 4.88
N TRP A 469 4.63 -30.48 6.12
CA TRP A 469 5.71 -30.83 7.05
C TRP A 469 6.56 -32.01 6.52
N PHE A 470 5.92 -33.08 6.05
CA PHE A 470 6.63 -34.24 5.50
C PHE A 470 7.37 -33.92 4.17
N LEU A 471 6.83 -33.01 3.36
CA LEU A 471 7.45 -32.60 2.11
C LEU A 471 8.61 -31.59 2.29
N ARG A 472 8.79 -31.03 3.50
CA ARG A 472 9.80 -30.02 3.76
C ARG A 472 11.23 -30.49 3.47
N ASP A 473 11.52 -31.73 3.83
CA ASP A 473 12.86 -32.33 3.72
C ASP A 473 12.98 -33.28 2.49
N ALA A 474 11.93 -33.35 1.66
CA ALA A 474 11.88 -34.25 0.50
C ALA A 474 12.77 -33.81 -0.68
N ALA A 475 13.24 -32.57 -0.69
CA ALA A 475 14.08 -32.03 -1.76
C ALA A 475 15.41 -31.49 -1.22
N VAL A 476 16.48 -31.64 -2.01
CA VAL A 476 17.83 -31.15 -1.68
C VAL A 476 17.99 -29.69 -2.14
N GLU A 477 17.48 -29.35 -3.33
CA GLU A 477 17.61 -28.01 -3.90
C GLU A 477 16.69 -26.98 -3.21
N PRO A 478 17.18 -25.76 -2.91
CA PRO A 478 16.42 -24.74 -2.20
C PRO A 478 15.09 -24.38 -2.88
N LEU A 479 15.04 -24.36 -4.20
CA LEU A 479 13.82 -24.05 -4.96
C LEU A 479 12.73 -25.10 -4.70
N TRP A 480 13.06 -26.37 -4.77
CA TRP A 480 12.11 -27.47 -4.55
C TRP A 480 11.72 -27.60 -3.08
N ARG A 481 12.62 -27.23 -2.13
CA ARG A 481 12.27 -27.10 -0.69
C ARG A 481 11.23 -26.03 -0.45
N ALA A 482 11.13 -25.00 -1.30
CA ALA A 482 10.08 -24.00 -1.24
C ALA A 482 8.79 -24.47 -1.91
N VAL A 483 8.90 -25.04 -3.12
CA VAL A 483 7.77 -25.34 -3.99
C VAL A 483 6.97 -26.56 -3.52
N LEU A 484 7.62 -27.67 -3.17
CA LEU A 484 6.95 -28.91 -2.81
C LEU A 484 6.05 -28.81 -1.58
N PRO A 485 6.52 -28.28 -0.42
CA PRO A 485 5.66 -28.11 0.76
C PRO A 485 4.53 -27.12 0.51
N SER A 486 4.79 -26.03 -0.22
CA SER A 486 3.78 -25.03 -0.55
C SER A 486 2.69 -25.58 -1.47
N ALA A 487 3.07 -26.35 -2.49
CA ALA A 487 2.13 -27.02 -3.38
C ALA A 487 1.31 -28.08 -2.64
N GLY A 488 1.96 -28.92 -1.83
CA GLY A 488 1.29 -29.91 -0.99
C GLY A 488 0.29 -29.28 -0.03
N PHE A 489 0.68 -28.15 0.60
CA PHE A 489 -0.21 -27.37 1.46
C PHE A 489 -1.43 -26.85 0.67
N LEU A 490 -1.22 -26.18 -0.45
CA LEU A 490 -2.29 -25.57 -1.23
C LEU A 490 -3.27 -26.62 -1.78
N VAL A 491 -2.77 -27.76 -2.28
CA VAL A 491 -3.61 -28.84 -2.79
C VAL A 491 -4.45 -29.43 -1.66
N THR A 492 -3.84 -29.77 -0.53
CA THR A 492 -4.55 -30.35 0.63
C THR A 492 -5.54 -29.37 1.24
N TYR A 493 -5.15 -28.09 1.36
CA TYR A 493 -6.03 -27.03 1.83
C TYR A 493 -7.27 -26.88 0.94
N GLY A 494 -7.08 -26.81 -0.37
CA GLY A 494 -8.17 -26.74 -1.35
C GLY A 494 -9.09 -27.95 -1.31
N ALA A 495 -8.50 -29.16 -1.26
CA ALA A 495 -9.25 -30.41 -1.16
C ALA A 495 -10.08 -30.49 0.14
N THR A 496 -9.49 -30.08 1.28
CA THR A 496 -10.19 -30.06 2.57
C THR A 496 -11.34 -29.06 2.57
N LEU A 497 -11.15 -27.84 2.04
CA LEU A 497 -12.24 -26.87 1.91
C LEU A 497 -13.36 -27.38 1.01
N ALA A 498 -13.02 -28.05 -0.08
CA ALA A 498 -14.01 -28.67 -0.97
C ALA A 498 -14.81 -29.78 -0.26
N ALA A 499 -14.12 -30.63 0.52
CA ALA A 499 -14.73 -31.72 1.31
C ALA A 499 -15.63 -31.22 2.43
N LEU A 500 -15.25 -30.13 3.12
CA LEU A 500 -16.03 -29.50 4.20
C LEU A 500 -17.26 -28.73 3.69
N ARG A 501 -17.54 -28.80 2.42
CA ARG A 501 -18.63 -28.12 1.69
C ARG A 501 -18.59 -26.61 1.86
N LEU A 502 -18.29 -25.94 0.76
CA LEU A 502 -18.36 -24.48 0.66
C LEU A 502 -19.77 -23.99 0.98
N GLU A 503 -19.88 -22.85 1.65
CA GLU A 503 -21.16 -22.21 1.89
C GLU A 503 -21.80 -21.75 0.56
N LEU A 504 -23.11 -21.53 0.56
CA LEU A 504 -23.85 -21.17 -0.66
C LEU A 504 -23.25 -19.90 -1.32
N GLU A 505 -22.83 -18.94 -0.48
CA GLU A 505 -22.21 -17.69 -0.93
C GLU A 505 -20.87 -17.92 -1.63
N ASP A 506 -20.06 -18.86 -1.11
CA ASP A 506 -18.75 -19.21 -1.68
C ASP A 506 -18.91 -19.90 -3.05
N ARG A 507 -19.91 -20.81 -3.17
CA ARG A 507 -20.24 -21.48 -4.43
C ARG A 507 -20.70 -20.50 -5.50
N MET A 508 -21.52 -19.51 -5.12
CA MET A 508 -21.97 -18.47 -6.04
C MET A 508 -20.83 -17.60 -6.54
N LEU A 509 -19.88 -17.23 -5.67
CA LEU A 509 -18.69 -16.48 -6.06
C LEU A 509 -17.80 -17.27 -7.02
N LEU A 510 -17.47 -18.53 -6.69
CA LEU A 510 -16.67 -19.38 -7.54
C LEU A 510 -17.35 -19.61 -8.90
N ALA A 511 -18.67 -19.83 -8.91
CA ALA A 511 -19.42 -20.00 -10.16
C ALA A 511 -19.43 -18.73 -11.03
N ARG A 512 -19.48 -17.53 -10.42
CA ARG A 512 -19.35 -16.26 -11.15
C ARG A 512 -17.93 -16.05 -11.67
N PHE A 513 -16.92 -16.35 -10.87
CA PHE A 513 -15.52 -16.26 -11.25
C PHE A 513 -15.18 -17.19 -12.41
N TRP A 514 -15.60 -18.47 -12.36
CA TRP A 514 -15.42 -19.44 -13.43
C TRP A 514 -16.17 -19.04 -14.72
N ARG A 515 -17.38 -18.50 -14.60
CA ARG A 515 -18.13 -17.96 -15.75
C ARG A 515 -17.40 -16.78 -16.39
N SER A 516 -16.83 -15.88 -15.59
CA SER A 516 -16.05 -14.75 -16.08
C SER A 516 -14.78 -15.19 -16.81
N ILE A 517 -14.05 -16.17 -16.26
CA ILE A 517 -12.85 -16.76 -16.90
C ILE A 517 -13.24 -17.46 -18.20
N ARG A 518 -14.28 -18.33 -18.20
CA ARG A 518 -14.75 -19.01 -19.42
C ARG A 518 -15.16 -18.04 -20.53
N ARG A 519 -15.85 -16.96 -20.19
CA ARG A 519 -16.20 -15.92 -21.17
C ARG A 519 -14.96 -15.24 -21.75
N ARG A 520 -13.91 -15.00 -20.95
CA ARG A 520 -12.66 -14.41 -21.43
C ARG A 520 -11.82 -15.36 -22.28
N ILE A 521 -11.75 -16.64 -21.92
CA ILE A 521 -11.03 -17.66 -22.70
C ILE A 521 -11.83 -18.05 -23.96
N GLY A 522 -13.15 -18.08 -23.88
CA GLY A 522 -14.03 -18.34 -25.04
C GLY A 522 -14.06 -17.21 -26.06
N GLY A 523 -13.91 -15.94 -25.60
CA GLY A 523 -13.79 -14.77 -26.48
C GLY A 523 -12.43 -14.65 -27.20
N LEU A 524 -11.40 -15.36 -26.75
CA LEU A 524 -10.08 -15.43 -27.42
C LEU A 524 -10.02 -16.51 -28.51
N LYS A 525 -11.09 -17.31 -28.70
CA LYS A 525 -11.19 -18.34 -29.74
C LYS A 525 -12.12 -17.96 -30.90
N GLY A 526 -12.59 -16.72 -30.95
CA GLY A 526 -13.57 -16.24 -31.93
C GLY A 526 -13.14 -15.04 -32.75
N ASP A 527 -11.83 -14.75 -32.85
CA ASP A 527 -11.26 -13.79 -33.82
C ASP A 527 -10.18 -14.47 -34.64
#